data_c79bf8a56e955f011e291b693dc24d8d
#
_entry.id   c79bf8a56e955f011e291b693dc24d8d
#
_cell.length_a   1.000
_cell.length_b   1.000
_cell.length_c   1.000
_cell.angle_alpha   90.00
_cell.angle_beta   90.00
_cell.angle_gamma   90.00
#
_symmetry.space_group_name_H-M   'P 1'
#
loop_
_entity.id
_entity.type
_entity.pdbx_description
1 polymer ?
#
loop_
_entity_poly.entity_id
_entity_poly.type
_entity_poly.pdbx_seq_one_letter_code
_entity_poly.pdbx_strand_id
1 'polypeptide(L)'
;MTDSHLSRSEVVPIDSRYILPSFTERTSYGVKEMNPYNKLFEDRIIFLGVQIDDTSANDVMAQLLTLESLDPDRDISIYINSPGGSFTAMAAIYDTMQFVRPDIQTVCIGQAASAAAVLLAAGTPGKRGALAQSRVLLHQPSIEGTFGPTSDMEVQAREILRMRALLEELVARHSGRSVESVRTDIERDKILTAEEAKGYGLIDDIFTSRKRPAKQVPSQVR
;
A
#
# COMPACT_ATOMS: atom_id res chain seq x y z
N MET A 1 38.68 -33.64 29.58
CA MET A 1 37.58 -32.64 29.66
C MET A 1 37.86 -31.58 28.63
N THR A 2 37.29 -31.73 27.48
CA THR A 2 37.45 -30.81 26.34
C THR A 2 36.05 -30.28 25.98
N ASP A 3 35.80 -29.04 26.41
CA ASP A 3 34.58 -28.32 26.07
C ASP A 3 34.63 -27.92 24.60
N SER A 4 33.77 -28.52 23.80
CA SER A 4 33.55 -28.14 22.43
C SER A 4 32.49 -27.01 22.38
N HIS A 5 32.95 -25.77 22.33
CA HIS A 5 32.11 -24.64 21.93
C HIS A 5 31.73 -24.76 20.46
N LEU A 6 30.52 -25.28 20.21
CA LEU A 6 29.86 -25.14 18.93
C LEU A 6 29.50 -23.67 18.75
N SER A 7 30.20 -22.98 17.86
CA SER A 7 29.89 -21.65 17.42
C SER A 7 28.50 -21.67 16.78
N ARG A 8 27.56 -20.92 17.37
CA ARG A 8 26.29 -20.58 16.70
C ARG A 8 26.66 -19.78 15.44
N SER A 9 26.42 -20.37 14.29
CA SER A 9 26.42 -19.60 13.04
C SER A 9 25.38 -18.49 13.15
N GLU A 10 25.83 -17.24 13.22
CA GLU A 10 24.98 -16.08 13.07
C GLU A 10 24.29 -16.19 11.71
N VAL A 11 22.98 -16.41 11.74
CA VAL A 11 22.14 -16.30 10.55
C VAL A 11 22.09 -14.82 10.20
N VAL A 12 22.89 -14.42 9.23
CA VAL A 12 22.84 -13.04 8.68
C VAL A 12 21.44 -12.84 8.08
N PRO A 13 20.69 -11.82 8.52
CA PRO A 13 19.36 -11.57 7.99
C PRO A 13 19.40 -11.42 6.47
N ILE A 14 18.40 -12.00 5.81
CA ILE A 14 18.29 -12.02 4.33
C ILE A 14 18.14 -10.61 3.74
N ASP A 15 17.80 -9.61 4.56
CA ASP A 15 17.57 -8.21 4.17
C ASP A 15 18.81 -7.45 3.65
N SER A 16 20.00 -8.00 3.77
CA SER A 16 21.23 -7.33 3.33
C SER A 16 21.59 -7.57 1.83
N ARG A 17 20.73 -8.23 1.05
CA ARG A 17 21.04 -8.60 -0.33
C ARG A 17 20.73 -7.53 -1.38
N TYR A 18 19.98 -6.49 -1.01
CA TYR A 18 19.62 -5.43 -1.96
C TYR A 18 20.41 -4.16 -1.67
N ILE A 19 21.34 -3.84 -2.55
CA ILE A 19 22.07 -2.56 -2.49
C ILE A 19 21.24 -1.52 -3.26
N LEU A 20 20.71 -0.55 -2.53
CA LEU A 20 20.03 0.57 -3.14
C LEU A 20 21.07 1.48 -3.81
N PRO A 21 21.00 1.69 -5.15
CA PRO A 21 21.96 2.57 -5.82
C PRO A 21 21.75 4.02 -5.36
N SER A 22 22.87 4.74 -5.18
CA SER A 22 22.85 6.19 -5.06
C SER A 22 23.28 6.84 -6.39
N PHE A 23 22.82 8.06 -6.61
CA PHE A 23 23.23 8.89 -7.74
C PHE A 23 23.36 10.35 -7.29
N THR A 24 24.11 11.14 -8.04
CA THR A 24 24.31 12.56 -7.73
C THR A 24 23.53 13.43 -8.71
N GLU A 25 22.79 14.39 -8.17
CA GLU A 25 22.11 15.43 -8.95
C GLU A 25 22.82 16.77 -8.76
N ARG A 26 23.07 17.48 -9.86
CA ARG A 26 23.62 18.85 -9.81
C ARG A 26 22.46 19.83 -9.71
N THR A 27 22.47 20.64 -8.66
CA THR A 27 21.52 21.72 -8.45
C THR A 27 22.23 23.06 -8.52
N SER A 28 21.47 24.16 -8.55
CA SER A 28 22.00 25.53 -8.47
C SER A 28 22.78 25.78 -7.17
N TYR A 29 22.58 24.97 -6.14
CA TYR A 29 23.21 25.10 -4.82
C TYR A 29 24.35 24.09 -4.58
N GLY A 30 24.67 23.25 -5.56
CA GLY A 30 25.75 22.24 -5.47
C GLY A 30 25.36 20.85 -5.92
N VAL A 31 26.11 19.87 -5.45
CA VAL A 31 25.87 18.44 -5.76
C VAL A 31 25.11 17.81 -4.59
N LYS A 32 23.99 17.15 -4.86
CA LYS A 32 23.18 16.42 -3.89
C LYS A 32 23.26 14.94 -4.21
N GLU A 33 23.64 14.11 -3.23
CA GLU A 33 23.54 12.66 -3.34
C GLU A 33 22.11 12.22 -2.98
N MET A 34 21.56 11.34 -3.80
CA MET A 34 20.19 10.85 -3.67
C MET A 34 20.13 9.36 -3.93
N ASN A 35 19.15 8.70 -3.35
CA ASN A 35 18.71 7.36 -3.72
C ASN A 35 17.35 7.43 -4.47
N PRO A 36 16.90 6.33 -5.11
CA PRO A 36 15.64 6.33 -5.85
C PRO A 36 14.42 6.72 -5.00
N TYR A 37 14.34 6.34 -3.72
CA TYR A 37 13.22 6.71 -2.85
C TYR A 37 13.18 8.20 -2.55
N ASN A 38 14.37 8.82 -2.34
CA ASN A 38 14.46 10.26 -2.15
C ASN A 38 13.95 11.00 -3.39
N LYS A 39 14.28 10.49 -4.59
CA LYS A 39 13.82 11.09 -5.85
C LYS A 39 12.30 10.94 -6.04
N LEU A 40 11.75 9.78 -5.72
CA LEU A 40 10.30 9.59 -5.74
C LEU A 40 9.60 10.55 -4.76
N PHE A 41 10.14 10.70 -3.55
CA PHE A 41 9.59 11.60 -2.55
C PHE A 41 9.59 13.07 -3.01
N GLU A 42 10.65 13.54 -3.68
CA GLU A 42 10.67 14.88 -4.31
C GLU A 42 9.56 15.04 -5.36
N ASP A 43 9.24 13.96 -6.07
CA ASP A 43 8.14 13.92 -7.05
C ASP A 43 6.78 13.67 -6.38
N ARG A 44 6.71 13.75 -5.03
CA ARG A 44 5.52 13.53 -4.20
C ARG A 44 4.97 12.09 -4.30
N ILE A 45 5.85 11.12 -4.47
CA ILE A 45 5.51 9.71 -4.55
C ILE A 45 6.03 9.00 -3.30
N ILE A 46 5.12 8.40 -2.55
CA ILE A 46 5.39 7.50 -1.44
C ILE A 46 5.34 6.07 -1.98
N PHE A 47 6.35 5.26 -1.70
CA PHE A 47 6.39 3.88 -2.15
C PHE A 47 6.17 2.91 -0.97
N LEU A 48 4.98 2.31 -0.91
CA LEU A 48 4.61 1.29 0.08
C LEU A 48 4.88 -0.11 -0.50
N GLY A 49 6.13 -0.56 -0.40
CA GLY A 49 6.61 -1.82 -0.99
C GLY A 49 6.92 -2.92 0.02
N VAL A 50 6.36 -2.85 1.23
CA VAL A 50 6.67 -3.76 2.34
C VAL A 50 5.39 -4.25 3.02
N GLN A 51 5.53 -5.18 3.96
CA GLN A 51 4.45 -5.52 4.89
C GLN A 51 4.09 -4.28 5.73
N ILE A 52 2.81 -4.10 6.01
CA ILE A 52 2.29 -2.99 6.81
C ILE A 52 2.43 -3.37 8.30
N ASP A 53 3.30 -2.65 8.98
CA ASP A 53 3.54 -2.72 10.42
C ASP A 53 3.62 -1.30 11.01
N ASP A 54 3.85 -1.19 12.32
CA ASP A 54 3.91 0.10 12.99
C ASP A 54 5.06 0.98 12.46
N THR A 55 6.19 0.38 12.05
CA THR A 55 7.33 1.12 11.51
C THR A 55 6.99 1.71 10.15
N SER A 56 6.54 0.87 9.22
CA SER A 56 6.15 1.32 7.87
C SER A 56 4.99 2.30 7.90
N ALA A 57 4.04 2.14 8.85
CA ALA A 57 2.95 3.09 9.02
C ALA A 57 3.44 4.45 9.48
N ASN A 58 4.33 4.50 10.48
CA ASN A 58 4.92 5.76 10.94
C ASN A 58 5.69 6.46 9.82
N ASP A 59 6.44 5.72 9.01
CA ASP A 59 7.17 6.27 7.86
C ASP A 59 6.22 6.89 6.82
N VAL A 60 5.13 6.19 6.46
CA VAL A 60 4.14 6.68 5.50
C VAL A 60 3.42 7.92 6.03
N MET A 61 2.98 7.88 7.30
CA MET A 61 2.33 9.03 7.93
C MET A 61 3.23 10.27 7.98
N ALA A 62 4.50 10.09 8.37
CA ALA A 62 5.47 11.19 8.38
C ALA A 62 5.70 11.77 6.98
N GLN A 63 5.75 10.94 5.94
CA GLN A 63 5.87 11.38 4.56
C GLN A 63 4.62 12.14 4.09
N LEU A 64 3.40 11.67 4.40
CA LEU A 64 2.15 12.36 4.06
C LEU A 64 2.10 13.75 4.68
N LEU A 65 2.35 13.86 5.99
CA LEU A 65 2.35 15.14 6.72
C LEU A 65 3.45 16.09 6.23
N THR A 66 4.62 15.57 5.89
CA THR A 66 5.70 16.37 5.33
C THR A 66 5.33 16.93 3.96
N LEU A 67 4.78 16.09 3.06
CA LEU A 67 4.37 16.52 1.72
C LEU A 67 3.22 17.52 1.76
N GLU A 68 2.26 17.37 2.68
CA GLU A 68 1.23 18.37 2.91
C GLU A 68 1.84 19.71 3.37
N SER A 69 2.77 19.67 4.33
CA SER A 69 3.44 20.89 4.84
C SER A 69 4.25 21.61 3.76
N LEU A 70 4.83 20.87 2.80
CA LEU A 70 5.59 21.45 1.69
C LEU A 70 4.70 22.11 0.63
N ASP A 71 3.57 21.50 0.30
CA ASP A 71 2.61 22.02 -0.68
C ASP A 71 1.24 21.34 -0.46
N PRO A 72 0.29 22.00 0.17
CA PRO A 72 -1.01 21.43 0.51
C PRO A 72 -1.98 21.35 -0.69
N ASP A 73 -1.67 21.96 -1.83
CA ASP A 73 -2.56 22.06 -2.98
C ASP A 73 -2.20 21.07 -4.11
N ARG A 74 -1.09 20.33 -3.96
CA ARG A 74 -0.66 19.33 -4.93
C ARG A 74 -0.93 17.93 -4.44
N ASP A 75 -1.39 17.07 -5.33
CA ASP A 75 -1.65 15.65 -5.07
C ASP A 75 -0.41 14.92 -4.50
N ILE A 76 -0.66 13.91 -3.69
CA ILE A 76 0.34 12.94 -3.24
C ILE A 76 0.00 11.59 -3.85
N SER A 77 1.00 10.88 -4.38
CA SER A 77 0.81 9.54 -4.95
C SER A 77 1.37 8.48 -4.02
N ILE A 78 0.59 7.45 -3.72
CA ILE A 78 1.05 6.25 -2.99
C ILE A 78 1.10 5.08 -3.97
N TYR A 79 2.31 4.58 -4.23
CA TYR A 79 2.53 3.39 -5.05
C TYR A 79 2.62 2.17 -4.14
N ILE A 80 1.74 1.19 -4.37
CA ILE A 80 1.51 0.08 -3.46
C ILE A 80 1.96 -1.24 -4.10
N ASN A 81 2.88 -1.94 -3.43
CA ASN A 81 3.24 -3.34 -3.70
C ASN A 81 3.41 -4.06 -2.35
N SER A 82 2.31 -4.37 -1.69
CA SER A 82 2.31 -4.85 -0.31
C SER A 82 1.40 -6.07 -0.12
N PRO A 83 1.85 -7.06 0.67
CA PRO A 83 1.01 -8.19 1.08
C PRO A 83 -0.04 -7.82 2.13
N GLY A 84 -0.08 -6.57 2.62
CA GLY A 84 -0.89 -6.15 3.73
C GLY A 84 -0.14 -6.26 5.06
N GLY A 85 -0.87 -6.46 6.17
CA GLY A 85 -0.27 -6.59 7.49
C GLY A 85 -1.19 -6.13 8.63
N SER A 86 -0.65 -5.43 9.61
CA SER A 86 -1.35 -5.00 10.82
C SER A 86 -2.55 -4.11 10.51
N PHE A 87 -3.70 -4.45 11.10
CA PHE A 87 -4.92 -3.68 10.94
C PHE A 87 -4.79 -2.28 11.58
N THR A 88 -4.18 -2.18 12.76
CA THR A 88 -3.99 -0.90 13.45
C THR A 88 -3.03 0.03 12.70
N ALA A 89 -1.97 -0.52 12.15
CA ALA A 89 -1.03 0.21 11.30
C ALA A 89 -1.71 0.71 10.01
N MET A 90 -2.54 -0.13 9.38
CA MET A 90 -3.36 0.26 8.23
C MET A 90 -4.33 1.38 8.59
N ALA A 91 -5.03 1.27 9.72
CA ALA A 91 -5.99 2.29 10.16
C ALA A 91 -5.31 3.65 10.38
N ALA A 92 -4.10 3.67 10.94
CA ALA A 92 -3.31 4.90 11.12
C ALA A 92 -2.94 5.56 9.79
N ILE A 93 -2.49 4.78 8.79
CA ILE A 93 -2.24 5.29 7.44
C ILE A 93 -3.54 5.81 6.81
N TYR A 94 -4.63 5.01 6.90
CA TYR A 94 -5.93 5.35 6.36
C TYR A 94 -6.43 6.70 6.89
N ASP A 95 -6.44 6.85 8.21
CA ASP A 95 -6.90 8.09 8.84
C ASP A 95 -6.03 9.28 8.42
N THR A 96 -4.72 9.10 8.31
CA THR A 96 -3.81 10.15 7.81
C THR A 96 -4.10 10.51 6.36
N MET A 97 -4.36 9.54 5.48
CA MET A 97 -4.75 9.78 4.08
C MET A 97 -6.05 10.59 3.99
N GLN A 98 -7.02 10.35 4.91
CA GLN A 98 -8.27 11.09 4.94
C GLN A 98 -8.15 12.46 5.61
N PHE A 99 -7.15 12.65 6.48
CA PHE A 99 -6.94 13.86 7.26
C PHE A 99 -6.19 14.95 6.49
N VAL A 100 -5.18 14.58 5.69
CA VAL A 100 -4.37 15.54 4.92
C VAL A 100 -5.20 16.22 3.82
N ARG A 101 -4.88 17.47 3.54
CA ARG A 101 -5.59 18.28 2.55
C ARG A 101 -5.36 17.87 1.09
N PRO A 102 -4.15 17.46 0.67
CA PRO A 102 -3.92 17.01 -0.71
C PRO A 102 -4.78 15.82 -1.09
N ASP A 103 -5.23 15.75 -2.33
CA ASP A 103 -5.79 14.52 -2.90
C ASP A 103 -4.74 13.41 -2.91
N ILE A 104 -5.16 12.20 -2.56
CA ILE A 104 -4.28 11.03 -2.52
C ILE A 104 -4.56 10.15 -3.73
N GLN A 105 -3.62 10.11 -4.67
CA GLN A 105 -3.62 9.13 -5.75
C GLN A 105 -3.05 7.80 -5.24
N THR A 106 -3.72 6.70 -5.49
CA THR A 106 -3.22 5.35 -5.14
C THR A 106 -3.00 4.53 -6.40
N VAL A 107 -1.87 3.82 -6.47
CA VAL A 107 -1.51 3.00 -7.65
C VAL A 107 -0.98 1.65 -7.21
N CYS A 108 -1.70 0.58 -7.52
CA CYS A 108 -1.21 -0.77 -7.29
C CYS A 108 -0.17 -1.16 -8.36
N ILE A 109 1.04 -1.53 -7.89
CA ILE A 109 2.14 -2.03 -8.72
C ILE A 109 2.50 -3.44 -8.22
N GLY A 110 2.02 -4.48 -8.90
CA GLY A 110 2.22 -5.87 -8.48
C GLY A 110 1.07 -6.37 -7.62
N GLN A 111 1.03 -6.04 -6.33
CA GLN A 111 -0.07 -6.48 -5.47
C GLN A 111 -0.49 -5.45 -4.41
N ALA A 112 -1.78 -5.47 -4.10
CA ALA A 112 -2.35 -4.84 -2.93
C ALA A 112 -3.24 -5.87 -2.22
N ALA A 113 -2.75 -6.46 -1.12
CA ALA A 113 -3.47 -7.52 -0.43
C ALA A 113 -3.90 -7.08 0.98
N SER A 114 -5.08 -7.56 1.44
CA SER A 114 -5.53 -7.33 2.81
C SER A 114 -5.58 -5.84 3.18
N ALA A 115 -4.88 -5.42 4.22
CA ALA A 115 -4.72 -4.03 4.65
C ALA A 115 -4.32 -3.09 3.50
N ALA A 116 -3.42 -3.53 2.60
CA ALA A 116 -2.99 -2.74 1.46
C ALA A 116 -4.10 -2.53 0.41
N ALA A 117 -5.03 -3.48 0.27
CA ALA A 117 -6.19 -3.33 -0.62
C ALA A 117 -7.16 -2.26 -0.11
N VAL A 118 -7.31 -2.13 1.21
CA VAL A 118 -8.08 -1.05 1.83
C VAL A 118 -7.46 0.30 1.52
N LEU A 119 -6.13 0.44 1.69
CA LEU A 119 -5.41 1.69 1.39
C LEU A 119 -5.48 2.04 -0.10
N LEU A 120 -5.41 1.04 -1.00
CA LEU A 120 -5.61 1.26 -2.43
C LEU A 120 -6.98 1.85 -2.73
N ALA A 121 -8.03 1.27 -2.15
CA ALA A 121 -9.41 1.73 -2.33
C ALA A 121 -9.68 3.11 -1.69
N ALA A 122 -8.92 3.45 -0.64
CA ALA A 122 -9.07 4.68 0.15
C ALA A 122 -8.50 5.94 -0.51
N GLY A 123 -7.86 5.83 -1.69
CA GLY A 123 -7.45 6.98 -2.48
C GLY A 123 -8.63 7.86 -2.90
N THR A 124 -8.33 9.10 -3.30
CA THR A 124 -9.33 10.04 -3.77
C THR A 124 -10.09 9.45 -4.96
N PRO A 125 -11.44 9.46 -4.97
CA PRO A 125 -12.24 8.97 -6.07
C PRO A 125 -11.82 9.59 -7.43
N GLY A 126 -11.65 8.73 -8.45
CA GLY A 126 -11.14 9.11 -9.77
C GLY A 126 -9.61 9.12 -9.87
N LYS A 127 -8.88 8.91 -8.75
CA LYS A 127 -7.41 8.90 -8.71
C LYS A 127 -6.83 7.57 -8.22
N ARG A 128 -7.62 6.48 -8.23
CA ARG A 128 -7.21 5.15 -7.80
C ARG A 128 -6.93 4.29 -9.03
N GLY A 129 -5.78 3.63 -9.08
CA GLY A 129 -5.43 2.84 -10.26
C GLY A 129 -4.59 1.61 -9.96
N ALA A 130 -4.40 0.79 -10.99
CA ALA A 130 -3.51 -0.36 -10.96
C ALA A 130 -2.80 -0.55 -12.29
N LEU A 131 -1.62 -1.17 -12.27
CA LEU A 131 -1.01 -1.68 -13.50
C LEU A 131 -1.74 -2.93 -13.97
N ALA A 132 -1.74 -3.17 -15.28
CA ALA A 132 -2.57 -4.21 -15.92
C ALA A 132 -2.38 -5.64 -15.37
N GLN A 133 -1.20 -5.97 -14.86
CA GLN A 133 -0.90 -7.30 -14.29
C GLN A 133 -0.95 -7.32 -12.75
N SER A 134 -1.40 -6.23 -12.13
CA SER A 134 -1.54 -6.17 -10.68
C SER A 134 -2.69 -7.03 -10.20
N ARG A 135 -2.57 -7.52 -8.97
CA ARG A 135 -3.65 -8.23 -8.28
C ARG A 135 -4.05 -7.53 -7.00
N VAL A 136 -5.33 -7.58 -6.69
CA VAL A 136 -5.88 -7.10 -5.43
C VAL A 136 -6.50 -8.27 -4.68
N LEU A 137 -6.25 -8.38 -3.38
CA LEU A 137 -6.80 -9.44 -2.54
C LEU A 137 -7.53 -8.84 -1.35
N LEU A 138 -8.79 -9.22 -1.20
CA LEU A 138 -9.60 -8.91 -0.03
C LEU A 138 -9.85 -10.19 0.78
N HIS A 139 -9.73 -10.10 2.08
CA HIS A 139 -10.11 -11.15 3.03
C HIS A 139 -10.44 -10.55 4.40
N GLN A 140 -11.12 -11.32 5.24
CA GLN A 140 -11.39 -10.92 6.61
C GLN A 140 -10.12 -10.88 7.46
N PRO A 141 -10.05 -10.04 8.52
CA PRO A 141 -8.91 -10.02 9.41
C PRO A 141 -8.78 -11.37 10.14
N SER A 142 -7.55 -11.81 10.32
CA SER A 142 -7.21 -13.01 11.09
C SER A 142 -6.23 -12.65 12.20
N ILE A 143 -6.32 -13.37 13.32
CA ILE A 143 -5.31 -13.32 14.39
C ILE A 143 -4.68 -14.69 14.47
N GLU A 144 -3.35 -14.75 14.49
CA GLU A 144 -2.62 -15.96 14.73
C GLU A 144 -2.65 -16.29 16.24
N GLY A 145 -3.14 -17.48 16.57
CA GLY A 145 -3.03 -18.15 17.88
C GLY A 145 -3.24 -17.29 19.12
N THR A 146 -4.45 -17.28 19.65
CA THR A 146 -4.76 -16.66 20.94
C THR A 146 -4.62 -17.68 22.05
N PHE A 147 -3.71 -17.46 23.00
CA PHE A 147 -3.55 -18.25 24.21
C PHE A 147 -3.70 -17.32 25.41
N GLY A 148 -4.46 -17.75 26.41
CA GLY A 148 -4.62 -16.99 27.65
C GLY A 148 -5.89 -17.36 28.43
N PRO A 149 -6.18 -16.67 29.53
CA PRO A 149 -7.43 -16.81 30.26
C PRO A 149 -8.66 -16.60 29.37
N THR A 150 -9.78 -17.27 29.68
CA THR A 150 -11.02 -17.21 28.91
C THR A 150 -11.51 -15.78 28.73
N SER A 151 -11.39 -14.94 29.75
CA SER A 151 -11.78 -13.52 29.71
C SER A 151 -10.99 -12.71 28.67
N ASP A 152 -9.68 -13.00 28.51
CA ASP A 152 -8.84 -12.33 27.53
C ASP A 152 -9.20 -12.77 26.10
N MET A 153 -9.55 -14.08 25.95
CA MET A 153 -10.03 -14.61 24.66
C MET A 153 -11.35 -13.95 24.24
N GLU A 154 -12.27 -13.70 25.18
CA GLU A 154 -13.52 -12.99 24.88
C GLU A 154 -13.27 -11.53 24.44
N VAL A 155 -12.34 -10.82 25.08
CA VAL A 155 -11.96 -9.47 24.71
C VAL A 155 -11.39 -9.45 23.29
N GLN A 156 -10.47 -10.39 22.99
CA GLN A 156 -9.84 -10.48 21.66
C GLN A 156 -10.87 -10.86 20.59
N ALA A 157 -11.78 -11.79 20.87
CA ALA A 157 -12.85 -12.15 19.93
C ALA A 157 -13.74 -10.94 19.56
N ARG A 158 -14.11 -10.13 20.56
CA ARG A 158 -14.87 -8.90 20.33
C ARG A 158 -14.09 -7.90 19.48
N GLU A 159 -12.78 -7.75 19.74
CA GLU A 159 -11.94 -6.84 18.96
C GLU A 159 -11.78 -7.29 17.50
N ILE A 160 -11.62 -8.58 17.23
CA ILE A 160 -11.60 -9.12 15.86
C ILE A 160 -12.91 -8.81 15.12
N LEU A 161 -14.05 -9.03 15.79
CA LEU A 161 -15.36 -8.72 15.20
C LEU A 161 -15.52 -7.22 14.91
N ARG A 162 -15.01 -6.35 15.78
CA ARG A 162 -14.98 -4.90 15.55
C ARG A 162 -14.09 -4.53 14.36
N MET A 163 -12.90 -5.10 14.28
CA MET A 163 -11.98 -4.87 13.14
C MET A 163 -12.60 -5.36 11.82
N ARG A 164 -13.25 -6.53 11.83
CA ARG A 164 -13.96 -7.05 10.67
C ARG A 164 -15.06 -6.11 10.21
N ALA A 165 -15.92 -5.66 11.12
CA ALA A 165 -16.99 -4.73 10.79
C ALA A 165 -16.45 -3.42 10.21
N LEU A 166 -15.39 -2.86 10.79
CA LEU A 166 -14.77 -1.65 10.27
C LEU A 166 -14.17 -1.87 8.87
N LEU A 167 -13.50 -3.00 8.63
CA LEU A 167 -12.98 -3.33 7.30
C LEU A 167 -14.09 -3.43 6.26
N GLU A 168 -15.20 -4.13 6.60
CA GLU A 168 -16.38 -4.25 5.75
C GLU A 168 -16.95 -2.87 5.38
N GLU A 169 -17.07 -1.97 6.37
CA GLU A 169 -17.54 -0.60 6.18
C GLU A 169 -16.60 0.24 5.29
N LEU A 170 -15.28 0.15 5.51
CA LEU A 170 -14.29 0.88 4.72
C LEU A 170 -14.32 0.43 3.26
N VAL A 171 -14.29 -0.89 3.00
CA VAL A 171 -14.38 -1.43 1.66
C VAL A 171 -15.71 -1.06 0.99
N ALA A 172 -16.83 -1.16 1.71
CA ALA A 172 -18.15 -0.78 1.19
C ALA A 172 -18.19 0.70 0.79
N ARG A 173 -17.71 1.59 1.67
CA ARG A 173 -17.65 3.04 1.45
C ARG A 173 -16.91 3.40 0.17
N HIS A 174 -15.72 2.81 -0.03
CA HIS A 174 -14.85 3.17 -1.13
C HIS A 174 -15.18 2.45 -2.44
N SER A 175 -15.83 1.27 -2.38
CA SER A 175 -16.24 0.54 -3.59
C SER A 175 -17.66 0.85 -4.05
N GLY A 176 -18.47 1.53 -3.22
CA GLY A 176 -19.89 1.77 -3.51
C GLY A 176 -20.78 0.52 -3.35
N ARG A 177 -20.27 -0.55 -2.74
CA ARG A 177 -21.04 -1.78 -2.47
C ARG A 177 -21.75 -1.71 -1.12
N SER A 178 -22.74 -2.58 -0.91
CA SER A 178 -23.34 -2.73 0.43
C SER A 178 -22.39 -3.51 1.35
N VAL A 179 -22.47 -3.22 2.65
CA VAL A 179 -21.67 -3.92 3.69
C VAL A 179 -21.95 -5.42 3.65
N GLU A 180 -23.19 -5.84 3.41
CA GLU A 180 -23.60 -7.24 3.31
C GLU A 180 -22.95 -7.95 2.12
N SER A 181 -22.84 -7.26 0.98
CA SER A 181 -22.13 -7.78 -0.20
C SER A 181 -20.65 -7.97 0.10
N VAL A 182 -20.03 -6.96 0.70
CA VAL A 182 -18.60 -7.03 1.08
C VAL A 182 -18.36 -8.16 2.09
N ARG A 183 -19.21 -8.28 3.13
CA ARG A 183 -19.13 -9.36 4.13
C ARG A 183 -19.12 -10.74 3.49
N THR A 184 -20.02 -10.96 2.54
CA THR A 184 -20.11 -12.23 1.80
C THR A 184 -18.86 -12.47 0.94
N ASP A 185 -18.41 -11.42 0.27
CA ASP A 185 -17.27 -11.48 -0.64
C ASP A 185 -15.93 -11.80 0.06
N ILE A 186 -15.74 -11.29 1.29
CA ILE A 186 -14.47 -11.48 2.04
C ILE A 186 -14.49 -12.69 2.99
N GLU A 187 -15.56 -13.49 2.99
CA GLU A 187 -15.63 -14.71 3.82
C GLU A 187 -14.51 -15.71 3.47
N ARG A 188 -14.08 -15.71 2.22
CA ARG A 188 -12.89 -16.39 1.72
C ARG A 188 -12.03 -15.39 0.95
N ASP A 189 -10.79 -15.75 0.69
CA ASP A 189 -9.88 -14.94 -0.10
C ASP A 189 -10.52 -14.57 -1.45
N LYS A 190 -10.76 -13.29 -1.65
CA LYS A 190 -11.25 -12.74 -2.92
C LYS A 190 -10.09 -12.12 -3.67
N ILE A 191 -9.56 -12.88 -4.63
CA ILE A 191 -8.46 -12.44 -5.49
C ILE A 191 -9.05 -11.82 -6.75
N LEU A 192 -8.62 -10.61 -7.07
CA LEU A 192 -9.11 -9.83 -8.19
C LEU A 192 -7.93 -9.43 -9.10
N THR A 193 -8.09 -9.60 -10.39
CA THR A 193 -7.26 -8.94 -11.41
C THR A 193 -7.51 -7.43 -11.40
N ALA A 194 -6.70 -6.66 -12.12
CA ALA A 194 -6.92 -5.21 -12.22
C ALA A 194 -8.30 -4.87 -12.80
N GLU A 195 -8.76 -5.62 -13.82
CA GLU A 195 -10.09 -5.44 -14.44
C GLU A 195 -11.23 -5.75 -13.46
N GLU A 196 -11.10 -6.85 -12.71
CA GLU A 196 -12.08 -7.23 -11.70
C GLU A 196 -12.10 -6.23 -10.53
N ALA A 197 -10.94 -5.71 -10.12
CA ALA A 197 -10.83 -4.69 -9.07
C ALA A 197 -11.50 -3.37 -9.51
N LYS A 198 -11.38 -2.99 -10.79
CA LYS A 198 -12.09 -1.86 -11.38
C LYS A 198 -13.60 -2.12 -11.40
N GLY A 199 -14.03 -3.28 -11.85
CA GLY A 199 -15.44 -3.67 -11.85
C GLY A 199 -16.04 -3.81 -10.43
N TYR A 200 -15.21 -4.11 -9.45
CA TYR A 200 -15.59 -4.14 -8.04
C TYR A 200 -15.74 -2.75 -7.44
N GLY A 201 -15.05 -1.74 -7.96
CA GLY A 201 -15.05 -0.37 -7.48
C GLY A 201 -13.88 0.00 -6.55
N LEU A 202 -12.86 -0.86 -6.44
CA LEU A 202 -11.67 -0.60 -5.62
C LEU A 202 -10.70 0.37 -6.29
N ILE A 203 -10.72 0.43 -7.62
CA ILE A 203 -9.92 1.34 -8.43
C ILE A 203 -10.77 1.97 -9.53
N ASP A 204 -10.32 3.09 -10.06
CA ASP A 204 -11.01 3.87 -11.09
C ASP A 204 -10.43 3.62 -12.48
N ASP A 205 -9.10 3.32 -12.59
CA ASP A 205 -8.45 3.13 -13.89
C ASP A 205 -7.33 2.07 -13.88
N ILE A 206 -6.96 1.63 -15.09
CA ILE A 206 -5.89 0.65 -15.31
C ILE A 206 -4.83 1.28 -16.21
N PHE A 207 -3.61 1.37 -15.70
CA PHE A 207 -2.49 1.99 -16.40
C PHE A 207 -1.71 0.95 -17.21
N THR A 208 -1.73 1.08 -18.53
CA THR A 208 -1.05 0.13 -19.44
C THR A 208 0.32 0.62 -19.89
N SER A 209 0.49 1.91 -20.14
CA SER A 209 1.75 2.48 -20.62
C SER A 209 1.83 3.99 -20.42
N ARG A 210 3.03 4.48 -20.08
CA ARG A 210 3.38 5.91 -20.15
C ARG A 210 3.97 6.31 -21.51
N LYS A 211 4.12 5.37 -22.45
CA LYS A 211 4.62 5.68 -23.79
C LYS A 211 3.63 6.57 -24.52
N ARG A 212 4.10 7.69 -25.04
CA ARG A 212 3.29 8.49 -25.94
C ARG A 212 2.90 7.63 -27.15
N PRO A 213 1.65 7.67 -27.64
CA PRO A 213 1.30 7.01 -28.89
C PRO A 213 2.26 7.53 -29.98
N ALA A 214 2.82 6.62 -30.78
CA ALA A 214 3.67 6.98 -31.89
C ALA A 214 2.92 7.99 -32.77
N LYS A 215 3.52 9.17 -33.04
CA LYS A 215 2.95 10.12 -34.01
C LYS A 215 2.74 9.34 -35.30
N GLN A 216 1.49 9.20 -35.73
CA GLN A 216 1.19 8.70 -37.06
C GLN A 216 1.87 9.64 -38.07
N VAL A 217 2.90 9.16 -38.73
CA VAL A 217 3.49 9.85 -39.86
C VAL A 217 2.44 9.81 -40.96
N PRO A 218 1.95 10.98 -41.48
CA PRO A 218 1.00 10.95 -42.57
C PRO A 218 1.64 10.20 -43.74
N SER A 219 0.97 9.18 -44.24
CA SER A 219 1.39 8.51 -45.48
C SER A 219 1.36 9.55 -46.60
N GLN A 220 2.54 9.92 -47.08
CA GLN A 220 2.62 10.72 -48.32
C GLN A 220 2.07 9.84 -49.44
N VAL A 221 0.84 10.19 -49.87
CA VAL A 221 0.27 9.65 -51.11
C VAL A 221 1.12 10.16 -52.25
N ARG A 222 1.76 9.26 -52.99
CA ARG A 222 2.40 9.53 -54.29
C ARG A 222 1.35 9.55 -55.36
#